data_c0830c9fc243cee4ea9f3205ad5f4c3c
#
_entry.id   c0830c9fc243cee4ea9f3205ad5f4c3c
#
_cell.length_a   1.000
_cell.length_b   1.000
_cell.length_c   1.000
_cell.angle_alpha   90.00
_cell.angle_beta   90.00
_cell.angle_gamma   90.00
#
_symmetry.space_group_name_H-M   'P 1'
#
loop_
_entity.id
_entity.type
_entity.pdbx_description
1 polymer ?
#
loop_
_entity_poly.entity_id
_entity_poly.type
_entity_poly.pdbx_seq_one_letter_code
_entity_poly.pdbx_strand_id
1 'polypeptide(L)'
;MFSRFTLATLTATLLLTGCARHAASDSSADAAAAEAPASASAPVENNDSASPFASGPTVINVSHQVTRTDDGSSVYVTVDGQEAGLLQKGESKELRVPAGKHQIGGYVQTLFGFGKVTIPAVDVTTDTNGPKNVVYSVTRQKPQFSESAATPNNS
;
A
#
# COMPACT_ATOMS: atom_id res chain seq x y z
N MET A 1 11.67 3.19 45.92
CA MET A 1 11.19 4.57 45.88
C MET A 1 10.05 4.63 44.88
N PHE A 2 8.88 4.80 45.48
CA PHE A 2 7.60 4.80 44.76
C PHE A 2 7.30 6.21 44.24
N SER A 3 6.84 6.34 43.02
CA SER A 3 6.13 7.54 42.58
C SER A 3 5.13 7.12 41.50
N ARG A 4 3.91 6.87 41.83
CA ARG A 4 2.66 7.62 41.90
C ARG A 4 2.49 8.54 40.69
N PHE A 5 1.64 8.11 39.74
CA PHE A 5 0.25 8.44 39.52
C PHE A 5 -0.03 9.82 38.98
N THR A 6 -0.68 9.89 37.88
CA THR A 6 -1.99 10.55 37.87
C THR A 6 -2.83 10.09 36.67
N LEU A 7 -3.95 9.57 37.02
CA LEU A 7 -5.13 9.32 36.22
C LEU A 7 -5.72 10.68 35.82
N ALA A 8 -5.99 10.90 34.57
CA ALA A 8 -6.86 11.99 34.15
C ALA A 8 -7.85 11.44 33.11
N THR A 9 -9.01 11.17 33.62
CA THR A 9 -10.26 11.00 32.92
C THR A 9 -10.70 12.32 32.32
N LEU A 10 -11.05 12.35 31.05
CA LEU A 10 -11.93 13.39 30.51
C LEU A 10 -12.86 12.84 29.44
N THR A 11 -14.04 12.75 29.85
CA THR A 11 -15.41 12.76 29.33
C THR A 11 -15.61 13.30 27.91
N ALA A 12 -16.38 12.51 27.24
CA ALA A 12 -17.44 12.68 26.25
C ALA A 12 -17.84 14.07 25.81
N THR A 13 -18.04 14.24 24.52
CA THR A 13 -19.20 14.96 23.98
C THR A 13 -19.57 14.42 22.62
N LEU A 14 -20.73 13.78 22.57
CA LEU A 14 -21.53 13.55 21.37
C LEU A 14 -22.08 14.89 20.87
N LEU A 15 -21.97 15.13 19.60
CA LEU A 15 -22.90 16.02 18.88
C LEU A 15 -23.34 15.32 17.58
N LEU A 16 -24.55 14.80 17.67
CA LEU A 16 -25.41 14.48 16.53
C LEU A 16 -26.05 15.76 16.05
N THR A 17 -25.96 16.06 14.78
CA THR A 17 -26.93 16.84 13.98
C THR A 17 -26.49 16.65 12.53
N GLY A 18 -27.32 16.39 11.59
CA GLY A 18 -28.75 16.35 11.42
C GLY A 18 -29.01 16.09 9.94
N CYS A 19 -30.10 15.45 9.71
CA CYS A 19 -30.71 15.16 8.41
C CYS A 19 -30.94 16.38 7.55
N ALA A 20 -30.80 16.21 6.24
CA ALA A 20 -31.68 16.90 5.32
C ALA A 20 -31.96 16.02 4.11
N ARG A 21 -33.15 15.51 4.12
CA ARG A 21 -33.86 14.95 2.97
C ARG A 21 -34.08 16.07 1.95
N HIS A 22 -33.93 15.75 0.68
CA HIS A 22 -34.79 16.34 -0.30
C HIS A 22 -35.26 15.27 -1.28
N ALA A 23 -36.54 15.04 -1.19
CA ALA A 23 -37.31 14.17 -2.06
C ALA A 23 -37.99 15.00 -3.14
N ALA A 24 -38.24 14.33 -4.26
CA ALA A 24 -39.32 14.53 -5.25
C ALA A 24 -39.23 15.77 -6.15
N SER A 25 -39.34 15.63 -7.41
CA SER A 25 -40.45 15.24 -8.27
C SER A 25 -40.05 15.44 -9.71
N ASP A 26 -40.29 14.47 -10.44
CA ASP A 26 -41.33 14.25 -11.44
C ASP A 26 -41.12 14.81 -12.85
N SER A 27 -41.32 13.89 -13.76
CA SER A 27 -41.97 13.99 -15.07
C SER A 27 -41.15 14.16 -16.34
N SER A 28 -41.21 13.09 -17.06
CA SER A 28 -41.62 12.96 -18.48
C SER A 28 -40.62 13.19 -19.60
N ALA A 29 -40.36 12.04 -20.19
CA ALA A 29 -40.51 11.70 -21.61
C ALA A 29 -39.54 12.29 -22.63
N ASP A 30 -38.94 11.39 -23.27
CA ASP A 30 -38.96 11.04 -24.68
C ASP A 30 -37.59 10.97 -25.39
N ALA A 31 -37.48 9.82 -26.01
CA ALA A 31 -36.81 9.50 -27.26
C ALA A 31 -35.28 9.51 -27.38
N ALA A 32 -34.81 8.27 -27.44
CA ALA A 32 -33.94 7.70 -28.47
C ALA A 32 -32.67 8.44 -28.88
N ALA A 33 -31.54 7.78 -28.56
CA ALA A 33 -30.64 7.27 -29.57
C ALA A 33 -29.45 6.58 -28.91
N ALA A 34 -29.15 5.44 -29.41
CA ALA A 34 -28.04 4.58 -29.11
C ALA A 34 -26.70 5.33 -29.20
N GLU A 35 -25.82 5.02 -28.25
CA GLU A 35 -24.47 4.55 -28.57
C GLU A 35 -23.72 4.08 -27.35
N ALA A 36 -22.95 3.07 -27.60
CA ALA A 36 -22.37 2.04 -26.79
C ALA A 36 -21.33 2.46 -25.74
N PRO A 37 -20.90 1.50 -24.93
CA PRO A 37 -20.43 1.73 -23.58
C PRO A 37 -18.96 2.13 -23.55
N ALA A 38 -18.71 3.31 -23.08
CA ALA A 38 -17.41 3.64 -22.54
C ALA A 38 -17.28 2.87 -21.21
N SER A 39 -16.41 1.88 -21.23
CA SER A 39 -15.95 1.15 -20.07
C SER A 39 -15.37 2.17 -19.09
N ALA A 40 -16.19 2.64 -18.18
CA ALA A 40 -15.75 3.37 -17.04
C ALA A 40 -15.14 2.33 -16.09
N SER A 41 -13.82 2.18 -16.16
CA SER A 41 -13.06 1.60 -15.08
C SER A 41 -13.36 2.40 -13.83
N ALA A 42 -14.13 1.81 -12.94
CA ALA A 42 -14.33 2.35 -11.60
C ALA A 42 -12.95 2.58 -10.98
N PRO A 43 -12.71 3.74 -10.37
CA PRO A 43 -11.54 3.92 -9.54
C PRO A 43 -11.66 2.89 -8.42
N VAL A 44 -10.71 1.99 -8.35
CA VAL A 44 -10.49 1.20 -7.14
C VAL A 44 -10.18 2.24 -6.07
N GLU A 45 -11.11 2.47 -5.17
CA GLU A 45 -10.84 3.22 -3.95
C GLU A 45 -9.77 2.44 -3.18
N ASN A 46 -8.53 2.82 -3.45
CA ASN A 46 -7.47 2.56 -2.54
C ASN A 46 -7.83 3.30 -1.25
N ASN A 47 -8.23 2.57 -0.23
CA ASN A 47 -8.23 3.04 1.14
C ASN A 47 -6.77 3.34 1.51
N ASP A 48 -6.27 4.43 1.00
CA ASP A 48 -5.05 5.07 1.43
C ASP A 48 -5.34 5.77 2.77
N SER A 49 -5.43 4.99 3.81
CA SER A 49 -5.06 5.47 5.14
C SER A 49 -3.63 5.94 4.96
N ALA A 50 -3.40 7.24 5.05
CA ALA A 50 -2.17 7.92 4.68
C ALA A 50 -0.95 7.09 5.12
N SER A 51 -0.38 6.36 4.19
CA SER A 51 0.82 5.57 4.43
C SER A 51 1.91 6.54 4.93
N PRO A 52 2.64 6.21 5.99
CA PRO A 52 3.75 7.05 6.45
C PRO A 52 4.81 7.27 5.36
N PHE A 53 4.73 6.49 4.28
CA PHE A 53 5.60 6.53 3.11
C PHE A 53 4.93 7.18 1.89
N ALA A 54 3.92 8.03 2.09
CA ALA A 54 3.27 8.78 1.03
C ALA A 54 4.01 10.09 0.67
N SER A 55 4.92 10.54 1.54
CA SER A 55 5.66 11.79 1.35
C SER A 55 7.12 11.64 1.78
N GLY A 56 8.04 12.15 0.97
CA GLY A 56 9.48 12.13 1.23
C GLY A 56 10.26 12.63 0.01
N PRO A 57 11.51 13.07 0.19
CA PRO A 57 12.32 13.61 -0.90
C PRO A 57 12.89 12.55 -1.83
N THR A 58 12.92 11.30 -1.44
CA THR A 58 13.45 10.20 -2.24
C THR A 58 12.41 9.11 -2.48
N VAL A 59 12.61 8.33 -3.52
CA VAL A 59 11.64 7.33 -4.00
C VAL A 59 12.26 5.95 -4.03
N ILE A 60 11.53 4.98 -3.50
CA ILE A 60 11.79 3.55 -3.66
C ILE A 60 10.62 2.93 -4.38
N ASN A 61 10.85 2.34 -5.54
CA ASN A 61 9.87 1.55 -6.26
C ASN A 61 10.01 0.09 -5.85
N VAL A 62 8.99 -0.47 -5.23
CA VAL A 62 8.97 -1.88 -4.86
C VAL A 62 8.04 -2.62 -5.81
N SER A 63 8.53 -3.65 -6.47
CA SER A 63 7.76 -4.44 -7.43
C SER A 63 7.73 -5.91 -7.04
N HIS A 64 6.60 -6.57 -7.28
CA HIS A 64 6.43 -8.01 -7.11
C HIS A 64 6.62 -8.71 -8.45
N GLN A 65 7.81 -9.24 -8.67
CA GLN A 65 8.13 -9.97 -9.91
C GLN A 65 7.50 -11.35 -9.89
N VAL A 66 6.69 -11.62 -10.88
CA VAL A 66 6.07 -12.93 -11.08
C VAL A 66 7.08 -13.95 -11.55
N THR A 67 7.31 -14.99 -10.77
CA THR A 67 8.17 -16.13 -11.13
C THR A 67 7.36 -17.42 -11.22
N ARG A 68 7.96 -18.47 -11.76
CA ARG A 68 7.30 -19.79 -11.85
C ARG A 68 7.03 -20.43 -10.50
N THR A 69 7.79 -20.06 -9.50
CA THR A 69 7.70 -20.62 -8.12
C THR A 69 6.90 -19.74 -7.18
N ASP A 70 6.36 -18.65 -7.70
CA ASP A 70 5.53 -17.73 -6.95
C ASP A 70 4.10 -18.28 -6.84
N ASP A 71 3.63 -18.49 -5.62
CA ASP A 71 2.30 -19.01 -5.30
C ASP A 71 1.19 -17.95 -5.42
N GLY A 72 1.57 -16.69 -5.68
CA GLY A 72 0.63 -15.57 -5.81
C GLY A 72 0.24 -14.92 -4.50
N SER A 73 0.89 -15.27 -3.40
CA SER A 73 0.66 -14.63 -2.10
C SER A 73 0.99 -13.15 -2.15
N SER A 74 0.09 -12.33 -1.59
CA SER A 74 0.36 -10.91 -1.39
C SER A 74 1.37 -10.72 -0.26
N VAL A 75 2.23 -9.72 -0.40
CA VAL A 75 3.30 -9.41 0.55
C VAL A 75 3.01 -8.09 1.24
N TYR A 76 3.09 -8.06 2.55
CA TYR A 76 3.12 -6.82 3.31
C TYR A 76 4.55 -6.30 3.30
N VAL A 77 4.76 -5.19 2.61
CA VAL A 77 6.07 -4.54 2.52
C VAL A 77 6.32 -3.72 3.77
N THR A 78 7.55 -3.78 4.27
CA THR A 78 7.98 -2.96 5.40
C THR A 78 9.21 -2.13 5.03
N VAL A 79 9.27 -0.92 5.56
CA VAL A 79 10.43 -0.04 5.50
C VAL A 79 10.88 0.23 6.92
N ASP A 80 12.12 -0.09 7.24
CA ASP A 80 12.70 0.05 8.60
C ASP A 80 11.84 -0.63 9.69
N GLY A 81 11.19 -1.74 9.31
CA GLY A 81 10.31 -2.50 10.19
C GLY A 81 8.87 -1.95 10.30
N GLN A 82 8.58 -0.81 9.68
CA GLN A 82 7.24 -0.21 9.65
C GLN A 82 6.49 -0.62 8.38
N GLU A 83 5.23 -0.99 8.50
CA GLU A 83 4.42 -1.43 7.38
C GLU A 83 4.16 -0.31 6.39
N ALA A 84 4.50 -0.55 5.12
CA ALA A 84 4.32 0.37 4.00
C ALA A 84 3.14 0.00 3.10
N GLY A 85 2.50 -1.13 3.36
CA GLY A 85 1.30 -1.58 2.69
C GLY A 85 1.44 -2.92 1.98
N LEU A 86 0.33 -3.35 1.39
CA LEU A 86 0.23 -4.62 0.69
C LEU A 86 0.73 -4.48 -0.75
N LEU A 87 1.48 -5.45 -1.21
CA LEU A 87 1.97 -5.59 -2.58
C LEU A 87 1.43 -6.89 -3.17
N GLN A 88 0.61 -6.78 -4.18
CA GLN A 88 0.02 -7.92 -4.86
C GLN A 88 0.95 -8.46 -5.96
N LYS A 89 0.69 -9.66 -6.41
CA LYS A 89 1.43 -10.29 -7.49
C LYS A 89 1.41 -9.44 -8.77
N GLY A 90 2.58 -9.12 -9.29
CA GLY A 90 2.74 -8.28 -10.48
C GLY A 90 2.53 -6.79 -10.25
N GLU A 91 2.28 -6.38 -9.00
CA GLU A 91 2.10 -4.98 -8.63
C GLU A 91 3.43 -4.28 -8.40
N SER A 92 3.41 -2.97 -8.58
CA SER A 92 4.51 -2.07 -8.20
C SER A 92 3.97 -0.95 -7.33
N LYS A 93 4.71 -0.61 -6.28
CA LYS A 93 4.35 0.43 -5.32
C LYS A 93 5.48 1.44 -5.17
N GLU A 94 5.14 2.72 -5.23
CA GLU A 94 6.06 3.81 -4.94
C GLU A 94 6.03 4.14 -3.45
N LEU A 95 7.18 4.16 -2.82
CA LEU A 95 7.36 4.55 -1.43
C LEU A 95 8.26 5.78 -1.38
N ARG A 96 7.86 6.78 -0.61
CA ARG A 96 8.60 8.02 -0.42
C ARG A 96 9.21 8.04 0.97
N VAL A 97 10.51 8.22 1.02
CA VAL A 97 11.30 8.14 2.25
C VAL A 97 12.30 9.29 2.34
N PRO A 98 12.81 9.61 3.52
CA PRO A 98 13.97 10.49 3.68
C PRO A 98 15.18 9.96 2.89
N ALA A 99 16.14 10.80 2.57
CA ALA A 99 17.40 10.34 2.02
C ALA A 99 18.21 9.61 3.11
N GLY A 100 18.83 8.49 2.77
CA GLY A 100 19.61 7.69 3.71
C GLY A 100 19.52 6.20 3.48
N LYS A 101 19.94 5.44 4.48
CA LYS A 101 19.85 3.97 4.47
C LYS A 101 18.50 3.54 4.99
N HIS A 102 17.86 2.62 4.26
CA HIS A 102 16.59 2.01 4.62
C HIS A 102 16.66 0.50 4.46
N GLN A 103 15.90 -0.20 5.27
CA GLN A 103 15.73 -1.65 5.19
C GLN A 103 14.38 -1.98 4.60
N ILE A 104 14.36 -2.54 3.39
CA ILE A 104 13.14 -2.94 2.71
C ILE A 104 12.96 -4.43 2.89
N GLY A 105 11.94 -4.79 3.63
CA GLY A 105 11.59 -6.17 3.92
C GLY A 105 10.09 -6.40 3.83
N GLY A 106 9.63 -7.48 4.45
CA GLY A 106 8.20 -7.75 4.46
C GLY A 106 7.84 -9.06 5.13
N TYR A 107 6.58 -9.39 5.01
CA TYR A 107 6.05 -10.66 5.47
C TYR A 107 4.82 -11.09 4.66
N VAL A 108 4.56 -12.37 4.63
CA VAL A 108 3.32 -12.95 4.12
C VAL A 108 2.52 -13.53 5.28
N GLN A 109 1.21 -13.39 5.22
CA GLN A 109 0.32 -14.04 6.17
C GLN A 109 0.09 -15.49 5.74
N THR A 110 0.07 -16.42 6.71
CA THR A 110 -0.29 -17.81 6.43
C THR A 110 -1.78 -17.92 6.12
N LEU A 111 -2.15 -18.92 5.33
CA LEU A 111 -3.51 -19.16 4.82
C LEU A 111 -4.61 -19.14 5.89
N PHE A 112 -4.29 -19.42 7.14
CA PHE A 112 -5.25 -19.42 8.24
C PHE A 112 -5.17 -18.16 9.13
N GLY A 113 -4.38 -17.16 8.74
CA GLY A 113 -4.28 -15.91 9.50
C GLY A 113 -3.58 -16.01 10.87
N PHE A 114 -3.14 -17.20 11.27
CA PHE A 114 -2.54 -17.44 12.59
C PHE A 114 -1.03 -17.23 12.66
N GLY A 115 -0.41 -16.89 11.55
CA GLY A 115 1.03 -16.65 11.52
C GLY A 115 1.45 -15.77 10.36
N LYS A 116 2.66 -15.26 10.49
CA LYS A 116 3.32 -14.52 9.40
C LYS A 116 4.72 -15.10 9.18
N VAL A 117 5.09 -15.22 7.92
CA VAL A 117 6.43 -15.59 7.50
C VAL A 117 7.17 -14.32 7.14
N THR A 118 8.20 -14.00 7.90
CA THR A 118 9.04 -12.82 7.66
C THR A 118 10.00 -13.09 6.52
N ILE A 119 10.10 -12.14 5.60
CA ILE A 119 11.02 -12.16 4.48
C ILE A 119 12.22 -11.29 4.84
N PRO A 120 13.45 -11.77 4.64
CA PRO A 120 14.64 -10.98 4.93
C PRO A 120 14.64 -9.64 4.21
N ALA A 121 15.04 -8.60 4.94
CA ALA A 121 15.17 -7.26 4.38
C ALA A 121 16.45 -7.10 3.57
N VAL A 122 16.41 -6.19 2.60
CA VAL A 122 17.56 -5.70 1.84
C VAL A 122 17.85 -4.25 2.25
N ASP A 123 19.12 -3.91 2.40
CA ASP A 123 19.56 -2.55 2.65
C ASP A 123 19.58 -1.76 1.35
N VAL A 124 18.93 -0.62 1.34
CA VAL A 124 18.85 0.30 0.20
C VAL A 124 19.27 1.68 0.65
N THR A 125 20.19 2.29 -0.07
CA THR A 125 20.59 3.67 0.19
C THR A 125 19.92 4.59 -0.82
N THR A 126 19.07 5.48 -0.33
CA THR A 126 18.35 6.45 -1.16
C THR A 126 19.05 7.79 -1.15
N ASP A 127 19.03 8.43 -2.29
CA ASP A 127 19.53 9.78 -2.51
C ASP A 127 18.59 10.53 -3.47
N THR A 128 18.85 11.82 -3.65
CA THR A 128 18.05 12.67 -4.55
C THR A 128 18.43 12.53 -6.03
N ASN A 129 19.39 11.66 -6.37
CA ASN A 129 19.87 11.50 -7.74
C ASN A 129 18.95 10.62 -8.59
N GLY A 130 18.06 9.86 -7.94
CA GLY A 130 17.07 9.05 -8.65
C GLY A 130 16.38 8.01 -7.78
N PRO A 131 15.30 7.42 -8.30
CA PRO A 131 14.59 6.38 -7.59
C PRO A 131 15.42 5.10 -7.46
N LYS A 132 15.27 4.41 -6.35
CA LYS A 132 15.81 3.07 -6.15
C LYS A 132 14.73 2.04 -6.48
N ASN A 133 15.12 0.92 -7.04
CA ASN A 133 14.20 -0.13 -7.38
C ASN A 133 14.50 -1.38 -6.54
N VAL A 134 13.47 -1.90 -5.90
CA VAL A 134 13.53 -3.11 -5.11
C VAL A 134 12.55 -4.10 -5.71
N VAL A 135 13.02 -5.31 -5.92
CA VAL A 135 12.20 -6.38 -6.49
C VAL A 135 11.98 -7.44 -5.42
N TYR A 136 10.72 -7.71 -5.15
CA TYR A 136 10.32 -8.92 -4.45
C TYR A 136 10.17 -10.05 -5.47
N SER A 137 10.76 -11.20 -5.19
CA SER A 137 10.64 -12.40 -6.02
C SER A 137 10.71 -13.66 -5.19
N VAL A 138 10.02 -14.69 -5.66
CA VAL A 138 10.11 -16.04 -5.08
C VAL A 138 10.90 -16.94 -6.02
N THR A 139 12.12 -17.28 -5.61
CA THR A 139 12.98 -18.18 -6.40
C THR A 139 13.22 -19.47 -5.65
N ARG A 140 12.94 -20.63 -6.27
CA ARG A 140 13.10 -21.95 -5.63
C ARG A 140 12.44 -22.03 -4.26
N GLN A 141 11.23 -21.49 -4.13
CA GLN A 141 10.44 -21.40 -2.87
C GLN A 141 11.09 -20.53 -1.78
N LYS A 142 12.02 -19.68 -2.14
CA LYS A 142 12.60 -18.70 -1.22
C LYS A 142 12.13 -17.30 -1.62
N PRO A 143 11.30 -16.65 -0.80
CA PRO A 143 10.94 -15.25 -0.98
C PRO A 143 12.12 -14.37 -0.59
N GLN A 144 12.38 -13.34 -1.40
CA GLN A 144 13.46 -12.40 -1.13
C GLN A 144 13.19 -11.03 -1.75
N PHE A 145 13.72 -10.01 -1.10
CA PHE A 145 13.86 -8.68 -1.68
C PHE A 145 15.29 -8.52 -2.22
N SER A 146 15.44 -7.82 -3.33
CA SER A 146 16.73 -7.48 -3.92
C SER A 146 16.68 -6.09 -4.53
N GLU A 147 17.74 -5.30 -4.34
CA GLU A 147 17.89 -4.07 -5.09
C GLU A 147 18.19 -4.39 -6.56
N SER A 148 17.40 -3.82 -7.45
CA SER A 148 17.61 -3.92 -8.88
C SER A 148 18.23 -2.63 -9.37
N ALA A 149 19.39 -2.74 -10.01
CA ALA A 149 19.95 -1.62 -10.75
C ALA A 149 18.99 -1.32 -11.92
N ALA A 150 18.23 -0.26 -11.76
CA ALA A 150 17.11 0.14 -12.58
C ALA A 150 17.25 -0.12 -14.07
N THR A 151 16.22 -0.64 -14.69
CA THR A 151 15.72 -0.06 -15.93
C THR A 151 14.19 -0.19 -15.89
N PRO A 152 13.44 0.89 -15.94
CA PRO A 152 12.03 0.79 -16.25
C PRO A 152 11.95 0.34 -17.70
N ASN A 153 11.62 -0.92 -17.92
CA ASN A 153 11.20 -1.36 -19.23
C ASN A 153 9.82 -0.75 -19.50
N ASN A 154 9.86 0.40 -20.15
CA ASN A 154 8.75 0.85 -20.97
C ASN A 154 8.71 -0.05 -22.22
N SER A 155 7.73 -0.88 -22.29
CA SER A 155 7.26 -1.50 -23.52
C SER A 155 5.76 -1.52 -23.52
#